data_a760d6bd135ddc08794622a26bc4ea1c
#
_entry.id   a760d6bd135ddc08794622a26bc4ea1c
#
_cell.length_a   1.000
_cell.length_b   1.000
_cell.length_c   1.000
_cell.angle_alpha   90.00
_cell.angle_beta   90.00
_cell.angle_gamma   90.00
#
_symmetry.space_group_name_H-M   'P 1'
#
loop_
_entity.id
_entity.type
_entity.pdbx_description
1 polymer ?
#
loop_
_entity_poly.entity_id
_entity_poly.type
_entity_poly.pdbx_seq_one_letter_code
_entity_poly.pdbx_strand_id
1 'polypeptide(L)'
;MPVCPVQMGFFHACEELVTQMASRIQGITVEIGGDTTKLSKALESVNKSIKGTQSGLKDVNKLLKLDPSNTELVVQKQKMLKDAIEATKEKLATLKTASQQANEQLANGEITQQQYAALQREIVETEQNLRSLQDQAATTNATLAKIDEAGEKLQNIGSYVENVGKKFLPVIAAVTGLGTAAVKTAADFDSEMSKVSAISGATGDDFDQLRAKAREMGAKTKFSASEVASAMEYMAMAGWKTSDMLNGIEGIMNLAAASGEDLATTSDIVTDALTAFGLSAADSGHFADILAAASSNANTNVSMMGETFKYCAPIAGALGFSAEDTAEAIGLMANSGIKASQAGTSLRSIMNNLAGEVTFVGENIGEVTIATSNADGSMRSLNDILADCRVAFSGLTESEKAFNAEALVGKNAMSGFLALMNSSETKLLITRYIV
;
A
#
# COMPACT_ATOMS: atom_id res chain seq x y z
N MET A 1 -19.59 -5.55 39.76
CA MET A 1 -18.35 -6.19 39.33
C MET A 1 -17.28 -5.10 39.28
N PRO A 2 -16.19 -5.21 40.00
CA PRO A 2 -15.18 -4.15 40.07
C PRO A 2 -14.30 -4.17 38.83
N VAL A 3 -14.07 -2.99 38.26
CA VAL A 3 -13.20 -2.72 37.13
C VAL A 3 -11.74 -2.90 37.56
N CYS A 4 -10.97 -3.64 36.80
CA CYS A 4 -9.59 -4.03 37.05
C CYS A 4 -8.64 -2.82 37.06
N PRO A 5 -7.77 -2.63 38.04
CA PRO A 5 -6.90 -1.43 38.19
C PRO A 5 -5.66 -1.43 37.28
N VAL A 6 -5.53 -2.33 36.31
CA VAL A 6 -4.32 -2.46 35.48
C VAL A 6 -4.26 -1.47 34.31
N GLN A 7 -5.38 -0.86 33.92
CA GLN A 7 -5.40 0.10 32.80
C GLN A 7 -5.03 1.55 33.17
N MET A 8 -5.06 1.93 34.43
CA MET A 8 -4.63 3.28 34.87
C MET A 8 -3.11 3.44 35.00
N GLY A 9 -2.36 2.36 35.20
CA GLY A 9 -0.90 2.42 35.32
C GLY A 9 -0.15 2.65 34.01
N PHE A 10 -0.73 2.28 32.88
CA PHE A 10 -0.08 2.42 31.57
C PHE A 10 -0.16 3.86 31.02
N PHE A 11 -1.24 4.59 31.32
CA PHE A 11 -1.39 6.00 30.92
C PHE A 11 -0.49 6.94 31.73
N HIS A 12 -0.32 6.68 33.03
CA HIS A 12 0.58 7.49 33.89
C HIS A 12 2.06 7.24 33.56
N ALA A 13 2.44 6.01 33.23
CA ALA A 13 3.81 5.69 32.80
C ALA A 13 4.15 6.31 31.43
N CYS A 14 3.19 6.47 30.53
CA CYS A 14 3.38 7.16 29.25
C CYS A 14 3.50 8.69 29.42
N GLU A 15 2.73 9.31 30.34
CA GLU A 15 2.85 10.75 30.64
C GLU A 15 4.16 11.08 31.36
N GLU A 16 4.62 10.25 32.29
CA GLU A 16 5.94 10.40 32.91
C GLU A 16 7.10 10.20 31.94
N LEU A 17 7.00 9.25 30.98
CA LEU A 17 8.00 9.06 29.92
C LEU A 17 8.03 10.25 28.95
N VAL A 18 6.88 10.85 28.61
CA VAL A 18 6.80 12.04 27.74
C VAL A 18 7.32 13.28 28.48
N THR A 19 7.11 13.38 29.81
CA THR A 19 7.63 14.49 30.62
C THR A 19 9.14 14.33 30.87
N GLN A 20 9.66 13.12 31.04
CA GLN A 20 11.10 12.85 31.11
C GLN A 20 11.82 13.08 29.76
N MET A 21 11.12 12.95 28.64
CA MET A 21 11.68 13.28 27.31
C MET A 21 11.82 14.78 27.07
N ALA A 22 11.12 15.64 27.80
CA ALA A 22 11.24 17.11 27.67
C ALA A 22 12.46 17.73 28.39
N SER A 23 13.20 16.96 29.21
CA SER A 23 14.41 17.42 29.90
C SER A 23 15.72 17.01 29.21
N ARG A 24 15.72 16.83 27.91
CA ARG A 24 16.75 16.12 27.14
C ARG A 24 18.12 16.81 27.06
N ILE A 25 18.24 18.09 27.34
CA ILE A 25 19.49 18.85 27.17
C ILE A 25 19.76 19.70 28.41
N GLN A 26 19.72 19.11 29.62
CA GLN A 26 20.14 19.79 30.84
C GLN A 26 21.63 19.58 31.08
N GLY A 27 22.32 20.67 31.39
CA GLY A 27 23.73 20.65 31.80
C GLY A 27 24.74 20.97 30.72
N ILE A 28 24.38 21.01 29.46
CA ILE A 28 25.28 21.47 28.38
C ILE A 28 25.28 22.97 28.36
N THR A 29 26.49 23.56 28.43
CA THR A 29 26.72 24.99 28.38
C THR A 29 27.15 25.39 26.97
N VAL A 30 26.62 26.48 26.44
CA VAL A 30 26.89 27.00 25.10
C VAL A 30 27.38 28.45 25.26
N GLU A 31 28.43 28.82 24.57
CA GLU A 31 28.91 30.20 24.48
C GLU A 31 28.30 30.88 23.25
N ILE A 32 27.54 31.95 23.47
CA ILE A 32 26.95 32.78 22.41
C ILE A 32 27.41 34.22 22.61
N GLY A 33 28.30 34.71 21.75
CA GLY A 33 28.80 36.07 21.81
C GLY A 33 29.57 36.40 23.09
N GLY A 34 30.25 35.42 23.70
CA GLY A 34 31.00 35.57 24.96
C GLY A 34 30.18 35.35 26.24
N ASP A 35 28.90 35.00 26.12
CA ASP A 35 28.03 34.66 27.24
C ASP A 35 27.80 33.15 27.30
N THR A 36 28.15 32.51 28.43
CA THR A 36 27.95 31.10 28.68
C THR A 36 26.52 30.86 29.20
N THR A 37 25.64 30.38 28.31
CA THR A 37 24.25 30.03 28.66
C THR A 37 24.02 28.53 28.60
N LYS A 38 23.10 28.03 29.43
CA LYS A 38 22.62 26.61 29.30
C LYS A 38 21.87 26.47 27.97
N LEU A 39 22.13 25.41 27.24
CA LEU A 39 21.52 25.12 25.92
C LEU A 39 20.00 25.23 25.93
N SER A 40 19.33 24.74 26.98
CA SER A 40 17.88 24.85 27.14
C SER A 40 17.38 26.30 27.10
N LYS A 41 18.12 27.25 27.73
CA LYS A 41 17.77 28.67 27.75
C LYS A 41 18.06 29.34 26.39
N ALA A 42 19.17 28.96 25.76
CA ALA A 42 19.52 29.45 24.41
C ALA A 42 18.49 29.04 23.35
N LEU A 43 17.84 27.87 23.49
CA LEU A 43 16.84 27.38 22.57
C LEU A 43 15.40 27.79 22.92
N GLU A 44 15.13 28.43 24.04
CA GLU A 44 13.77 28.71 24.54
C GLU A 44 12.97 29.57 23.58
N SER A 45 13.53 30.68 23.09
CA SER A 45 12.89 31.60 22.15
C SER A 45 12.61 30.92 20.81
N VAL A 46 13.58 30.18 20.29
CA VAL A 46 13.48 29.49 19.00
C VAL A 46 12.46 28.35 19.06
N ASN A 47 12.42 27.57 20.13
CA ASN A 47 11.42 26.52 20.32
C ASN A 47 10.01 27.10 20.44
N LYS A 48 9.83 28.26 21.07
CA LYS A 48 8.55 28.96 21.14
C LYS A 48 8.09 29.43 19.75
N SER A 49 9.01 30.00 18.96
CA SER A 49 8.73 30.41 17.58
C SER A 49 8.32 29.22 16.72
N ILE A 50 9.07 28.11 16.75
CA ILE A 50 8.76 26.88 16.02
C ILE A 50 7.37 26.34 16.39
N LYS A 51 7.03 26.25 17.68
CA LYS A 51 5.71 25.80 18.13
C LYS A 51 4.58 26.70 17.62
N GLY A 52 4.75 28.01 17.68
CA GLY A 52 3.75 28.98 17.19
C GLY A 52 3.50 28.81 15.69
N THR A 53 4.56 28.69 14.91
CA THR A 53 4.48 28.54 13.46
C THR A 53 3.87 27.17 13.07
N GLN A 54 4.22 26.10 13.77
CA GLN A 54 3.63 24.77 13.55
C GLN A 54 2.13 24.76 13.84
N SER A 55 1.67 25.45 14.89
CA SER A 55 0.25 25.60 15.17
C SER A 55 -0.47 26.34 14.03
N GLY A 56 0.04 27.48 13.60
CA GLY A 56 -0.51 28.25 12.49
C GLY A 56 -0.53 27.48 11.18
N LEU A 57 0.52 26.73 10.87
CA LEU A 57 0.56 25.85 9.68
C LEU A 57 -0.52 24.76 9.73
N LYS A 58 -0.78 24.19 10.92
CA LYS A 58 -1.86 23.20 11.09
C LYS A 58 -3.23 23.80 10.81
N ASP A 59 -3.47 25.02 11.28
CA ASP A 59 -4.75 25.72 11.07
C ASP A 59 -4.95 26.10 9.59
N VAL A 60 -3.93 26.66 8.95
CA VAL A 60 -3.97 27.02 7.52
C VAL A 60 -4.13 25.75 6.66
N ASN A 61 -3.46 24.66 6.98
CA ASN A 61 -3.64 23.39 6.27
C ASN A 61 -5.05 22.81 6.43
N LYS A 62 -5.70 23.02 7.58
CA LYS A 62 -7.09 22.63 7.79
C LYS A 62 -8.06 23.44 6.92
N LEU A 63 -7.83 24.74 6.78
CA LEU A 63 -8.63 25.61 5.92
C LEU A 63 -8.40 25.31 4.43
N LEU A 64 -7.17 25.05 4.01
CA LEU A 64 -6.84 24.66 2.64
C LEU A 64 -7.41 23.28 2.23
N LYS A 65 -7.76 22.41 3.18
CA LYS A 65 -8.52 21.18 2.86
C LYS A 65 -9.97 21.48 2.46
N LEU A 66 -10.54 22.60 2.92
CA LEU A 66 -11.90 23.02 2.59
C LEU A 66 -11.94 23.84 1.29
N ASP A 67 -10.91 24.64 1.05
CA ASP A 67 -10.74 25.45 -0.17
C ASP A 67 -9.28 25.40 -0.64
N PRO A 68 -8.91 24.37 -1.43
CA PRO A 68 -7.54 24.19 -1.93
C PRO A 68 -7.07 25.27 -2.89
N SER A 69 -8.00 26.03 -3.49
CA SER A 69 -7.73 27.07 -4.49
C SER A 69 -7.58 28.47 -3.87
N ASN A 70 -7.72 28.61 -2.57
CA ASN A 70 -7.63 29.88 -1.88
C ASN A 70 -6.21 30.44 -1.87
N THR A 71 -5.93 31.38 -2.77
CA THR A 71 -4.62 31.98 -2.99
C THR A 71 -4.07 32.68 -1.75
N GLU A 72 -4.93 33.35 -0.99
CA GLU A 72 -4.53 34.07 0.23
C GLU A 72 -4.02 33.09 1.29
N LEU A 73 -4.72 31.96 1.50
CA LEU A 73 -4.29 30.93 2.42
C LEU A 73 -3.01 30.23 1.96
N VAL A 74 -2.82 30.05 0.64
CA VAL A 74 -1.57 29.47 0.10
C VAL A 74 -0.40 30.41 0.31
N VAL A 75 -0.56 31.72 0.09
CA VAL A 75 0.46 32.74 0.37
C VAL A 75 0.77 32.80 1.87
N GLN A 76 -0.26 32.76 2.72
CA GLN A 76 -0.08 32.74 4.18
C GLN A 76 0.69 31.50 4.64
N LYS A 77 0.36 30.32 4.08
CA LYS A 77 1.09 29.07 4.33
C LYS A 77 2.57 29.21 3.95
N GLN A 78 2.84 29.80 2.78
CA GLN A 78 4.20 29.99 2.31
C GLN A 78 5.01 30.89 3.23
N LYS A 79 4.42 31.97 3.74
CA LYS A 79 5.06 32.86 4.71
C LYS A 79 5.41 32.11 6.01
N MET A 80 4.43 31.35 6.54
CA MET A 80 4.64 30.55 7.76
C MET A 80 5.70 29.48 7.58
N LEU A 81 5.77 28.81 6.41
CA LEU A 81 6.82 27.84 6.11
C LEU A 81 8.19 28.49 6.09
N LYS A 82 8.30 29.70 5.53
CA LYS A 82 9.54 30.47 5.56
C LYS A 82 9.99 30.74 7.00
N ASP A 83 9.12 31.28 7.82
CA ASP A 83 9.41 31.61 9.21
C ASP A 83 9.81 30.36 10.02
N ALA A 84 9.12 29.23 9.78
CA ALA A 84 9.45 27.94 10.40
C ALA A 84 10.83 27.41 9.96
N ILE A 85 11.17 27.54 8.69
CA ILE A 85 12.47 27.12 8.14
C ILE A 85 13.60 27.97 8.75
N GLU A 86 13.43 29.30 8.85
CA GLU A 86 14.43 30.20 9.45
C GLU A 86 14.65 29.85 10.92
N ALA A 87 13.58 29.70 11.72
CA ALA A 87 13.68 29.32 13.12
C ALA A 87 14.32 27.94 13.33
N THR A 88 13.97 26.96 12.47
CA THR A 88 14.55 25.62 12.57
C THR A 88 16.03 25.59 12.18
N LYS A 89 16.46 26.43 11.25
CA LYS A 89 17.90 26.62 10.91
C LYS A 89 18.68 27.26 12.07
N GLU A 90 18.12 28.27 12.72
CA GLU A 90 18.71 28.90 13.90
C GLU A 90 18.86 27.86 15.03
N LYS A 91 17.83 27.07 15.28
CA LYS A 91 17.91 25.94 16.23
C LYS A 91 19.04 24.98 15.88
N LEU A 92 19.12 24.57 14.63
CA LEU A 92 20.13 23.62 14.16
C LEU A 92 21.55 24.19 14.31
N ALA A 93 21.75 25.47 13.99
CA ALA A 93 23.03 26.12 14.16
C ALA A 93 23.48 26.16 15.64
N THR A 94 22.55 26.51 16.54
CA THR A 94 22.78 26.50 17.99
C THR A 94 23.12 25.10 18.50
N LEU A 95 22.41 24.08 18.04
CA LEU A 95 22.67 22.68 18.40
C LEU A 95 24.03 22.19 17.88
N LYS A 96 24.43 22.58 16.68
CA LYS A 96 25.76 22.23 16.11
C LYS A 96 26.89 22.88 16.87
N THR A 97 26.75 24.15 17.27
CA THR A 97 27.72 24.85 18.13
C THR A 97 27.78 24.13 19.50
N ALA A 98 26.63 23.79 20.08
CA ALA A 98 26.59 23.04 21.33
C ALA A 98 27.25 21.64 21.20
N SER A 99 27.12 20.99 20.06
CA SER A 99 27.77 19.70 19.80
C SER A 99 29.28 19.76 19.77
N GLN A 100 29.84 20.82 19.22
CA GLN A 100 31.29 21.06 19.23
C GLN A 100 31.81 21.25 20.66
N GLN A 101 31.13 22.10 21.44
CA GLN A 101 31.48 22.33 22.86
C GLN A 101 31.25 21.09 23.71
N ALA A 102 30.17 20.34 23.46
CA ALA A 102 29.88 19.13 24.18
C ALA A 102 30.91 18.00 23.97
N ASN A 103 31.60 17.96 22.84
CA ASN A 103 32.74 17.05 22.64
C ASN A 103 33.87 17.31 23.62
N GLU A 104 34.19 18.56 23.86
CA GLU A 104 35.24 18.98 24.81
C GLU A 104 34.78 18.72 26.25
N GLN A 105 33.52 19.04 26.56
CA GLN A 105 32.93 18.80 27.88
C GLN A 105 32.85 17.31 28.22
N LEU A 106 32.57 16.45 27.23
CA LEU A 106 32.55 14.99 27.40
C LEU A 106 33.98 14.48 27.66
N ALA A 107 34.96 14.95 26.93
CA ALA A 107 36.37 14.58 27.12
C ALA A 107 36.88 14.97 28.52
N ASN A 108 36.41 16.12 29.05
CA ASN A 108 36.73 16.60 30.38
C ASN A 108 35.90 15.95 31.50
N GLY A 109 34.91 15.11 31.19
CA GLY A 109 34.02 14.48 32.16
C GLY A 109 32.96 15.41 32.76
N GLU A 110 32.73 16.58 32.15
CA GLU A 110 31.75 17.58 32.61
C GLU A 110 30.32 17.22 32.26
N ILE A 111 30.13 16.41 31.19
CA ILE A 111 28.86 15.86 30.77
C ILE A 111 28.94 14.33 30.61
N THR A 112 27.79 13.67 30.68
CA THR A 112 27.69 12.23 30.50
C THR A 112 27.52 11.84 29.02
N GLN A 113 27.90 10.60 28.67
CA GLN A 113 27.64 10.03 27.36
C GLN A 113 26.15 10.06 26.98
N GLN A 114 25.25 9.93 27.98
CA GLN A 114 23.80 10.01 27.73
C GLN A 114 23.35 11.41 27.33
N GLN A 115 23.93 12.47 27.94
CA GLN A 115 23.64 13.86 27.58
C GLN A 115 24.15 14.18 26.17
N TYR A 116 25.36 13.73 25.84
CA TYR A 116 25.91 13.89 24.50
C TYR A 116 25.05 13.16 23.44
N ALA A 117 24.66 11.91 23.69
CA ALA A 117 23.79 11.15 22.79
C ALA A 117 22.38 11.78 22.66
N ALA A 118 21.87 12.44 23.69
CA ALA A 118 20.60 13.19 23.62
C ALA A 118 20.72 14.40 22.70
N LEU A 119 21.84 15.13 22.77
CA LEU A 119 22.13 16.26 21.88
C LEU A 119 22.23 15.82 20.41
N GLN A 120 22.90 14.68 20.15
CA GLN A 120 23.01 14.14 18.78
C GLN A 120 21.64 13.74 18.22
N ARG A 121 20.76 13.14 19.03
CA ARG A 121 19.38 12.82 18.61
C ARG A 121 18.58 14.07 18.27
N GLU A 122 18.68 15.13 19.08
CA GLU A 122 17.98 16.41 18.83
C GLU A 122 18.48 17.08 17.55
N ILE A 123 19.77 16.98 17.22
CA ILE A 123 20.33 17.46 15.94
C ILE A 123 19.69 16.71 14.78
N VAL A 124 19.68 15.37 14.80
CA VAL A 124 19.10 14.55 13.74
C VAL A 124 17.59 14.83 13.56
N GLU A 125 16.85 14.94 14.66
CA GLU A 125 15.42 15.27 14.63
C GLU A 125 15.17 16.67 14.05
N THR A 126 16.01 17.65 14.41
CA THR A 126 15.91 19.02 13.88
C THR A 126 16.26 19.07 12.39
N GLU A 127 17.22 18.28 11.92
CA GLU A 127 17.55 18.16 10.50
C GLU A 127 16.40 17.53 9.71
N GLN A 128 15.77 16.49 10.23
CA GLN A 128 14.60 15.86 9.60
C GLN A 128 13.41 16.82 9.51
N ASN A 129 13.13 17.56 10.59
CA ASN A 129 12.09 18.57 10.61
C ASN A 129 12.36 19.70 9.60
N LEU A 130 13.60 20.14 9.47
CA LEU A 130 14.00 21.15 8.49
C LEU A 130 13.73 20.66 7.06
N ARG A 131 14.09 19.43 6.74
CA ARG A 131 13.82 18.83 5.42
C ARG A 131 12.32 18.78 5.12
N SER A 132 11.52 18.30 6.07
CA SER A 132 10.06 18.24 5.90
C SER A 132 9.43 19.61 5.65
N LEU A 133 9.88 20.68 6.34
CA LEU A 133 9.40 22.04 6.11
C LEU A 133 9.79 22.57 4.73
N GLN A 134 10.98 22.24 4.26
CA GLN A 134 11.47 22.64 2.94
C GLN A 134 10.69 21.95 1.82
N ASP A 135 10.38 20.65 1.96
CA ASP A 135 9.55 19.91 1.03
C ASP A 135 8.12 20.50 0.94
N GLN A 136 7.55 20.85 2.06
CA GLN A 136 6.26 21.53 2.11
C GLN A 136 6.31 22.92 1.42
N ALA A 137 7.39 23.67 1.60
CA ALA A 137 7.57 24.96 0.94
C ALA A 137 7.71 24.82 -0.58
N ALA A 138 8.46 23.82 -1.05
CA ALA A 138 8.61 23.52 -2.48
C ALA A 138 7.26 23.14 -3.12
N THR A 139 6.48 22.29 -2.46
CA THR A 139 5.13 21.91 -2.91
C THR A 139 4.19 23.10 -2.95
N THR A 140 4.24 23.98 -1.95
CA THR A 140 3.41 25.20 -1.90
C THR A 140 3.79 26.19 -2.99
N ASN A 141 5.08 26.33 -3.31
CA ASN A 141 5.55 27.17 -4.44
C ASN A 141 5.05 26.63 -5.80
N ALA A 142 5.09 25.33 -6.01
CA ALA A 142 4.56 24.71 -7.23
C ALA A 142 3.05 24.94 -7.39
N THR A 143 2.31 24.97 -6.29
CA THR A 143 0.88 25.29 -6.28
C THR A 143 0.64 26.77 -6.66
N LEU A 144 1.43 27.69 -6.11
CA LEU A 144 1.34 29.10 -6.45
C LEU A 144 1.66 29.37 -7.93
N ALA A 145 2.68 28.72 -8.48
CA ALA A 145 3.01 28.84 -9.88
C ALA A 145 1.89 28.37 -10.84
N LYS A 146 1.20 27.28 -10.49
CA LYS A 146 0.04 26.79 -11.27
C LYS A 146 -1.17 27.76 -11.20
N ILE A 147 -1.35 28.46 -10.09
CA ILE A 147 -2.42 29.43 -9.93
C ILE A 147 -2.10 30.69 -10.75
N ASP A 148 -0.84 31.09 -10.82
CA ASP A 148 -0.39 32.25 -11.60
C ASP A 148 -0.55 32.04 -13.13
N GLU A 149 -0.31 30.82 -13.62
CA GLU A 149 -0.58 30.44 -15.01
C GLU A 149 -2.07 30.47 -15.40
N ALA A 150 -2.97 30.30 -14.40
CA ALA A 150 -4.42 30.22 -14.64
C ALA A 150 -5.16 31.54 -14.56
N GLY A 151 -4.53 32.68 -14.23
CA GLY A 151 -5.27 33.90 -13.97
C GLY A 151 -4.59 35.25 -14.23
N GLU A 152 -5.04 35.97 -15.28
CA GLU A 152 -4.74 37.39 -15.54
C GLU A 152 -5.18 38.38 -14.41
N LYS A 153 -5.72 37.88 -13.29
CA LYS A 153 -6.13 38.70 -12.15
C LYS A 153 -5.10 38.79 -11.02
N LEU A 154 -3.92 38.23 -11.16
CA LEU A 154 -2.91 38.06 -10.11
C LEU A 154 -1.71 39.01 -10.20
N GLN A 155 -1.77 40.11 -10.96
CA GLN A 155 -0.65 41.06 -11.10
C GLN A 155 -0.11 41.61 -9.75
N ASN A 156 -0.95 41.73 -8.73
CA ASN A 156 -0.51 42.18 -7.41
C ASN A 156 0.12 41.06 -6.54
N ILE A 157 -0.16 39.79 -6.86
CA ILE A 157 0.40 38.62 -6.15
C ILE A 157 1.68 38.15 -6.84
N GLY A 158 1.78 38.29 -8.17
CA GLY A 158 2.95 37.91 -8.96
C GLY A 158 4.24 38.60 -8.48
N SER A 159 4.19 39.89 -8.19
CA SER A 159 5.35 40.60 -7.65
C SER A 159 5.75 40.16 -6.23
N TYR A 160 4.78 39.74 -5.43
CA TYR A 160 5.04 39.20 -4.09
C TYR A 160 5.60 37.77 -4.16
N VAL A 161 5.05 36.94 -5.06
CA VAL A 161 5.52 35.56 -5.33
C VAL A 161 6.92 35.60 -5.96
N GLU A 162 7.21 36.50 -6.89
CA GLU A 162 8.51 36.65 -7.51
C GLU A 162 9.59 37.06 -6.49
N ASN A 163 9.26 37.96 -5.58
CA ASN A 163 10.17 38.36 -4.51
C ASN A 163 10.39 37.29 -3.46
N VAL A 164 9.35 36.49 -3.14
CA VAL A 164 9.45 35.33 -2.25
C VAL A 164 10.20 34.21 -2.95
N GLY A 165 9.88 33.89 -4.20
CA GLY A 165 10.53 32.85 -5.00
C GLY A 165 12.03 33.11 -5.21
N LYS A 166 12.43 34.33 -5.58
CA LYS A 166 13.84 34.74 -5.75
C LYS A 166 14.65 34.68 -4.46
N LYS A 167 14.03 34.94 -3.30
CA LYS A 167 14.67 34.78 -1.99
C LYS A 167 14.82 33.33 -1.55
N PHE A 168 14.00 32.41 -2.07
CA PHE A 168 14.06 30.97 -1.78
C PHE A 168 15.03 30.21 -2.70
N LEU A 169 15.24 30.65 -3.94
CA LEU A 169 16.18 30.03 -4.88
C LEU A 169 17.59 29.81 -4.31
N PRO A 170 18.21 30.80 -3.62
CA PRO A 170 19.51 30.59 -2.99
C PRO A 170 19.47 29.63 -1.80
N VAL A 171 18.34 29.53 -1.12
CA VAL A 171 18.14 28.61 0.01
C VAL A 171 18.02 27.16 -0.47
N ILE A 172 17.38 26.94 -1.62
CA ILE A 172 17.28 25.63 -2.28
C ILE A 172 18.65 25.22 -2.85
N ALA A 173 19.40 26.16 -3.42
CA ALA A 173 20.74 25.90 -3.96
C ALA A 173 21.81 25.66 -2.87
N ALA A 174 21.65 26.24 -1.67
CA ALA A 174 22.56 26.04 -0.55
C ALA A 174 22.34 24.72 0.22
N VAL A 175 21.22 24.01 -0.02
CA VAL A 175 20.90 22.72 0.59
C VAL A 175 21.09 21.62 -0.44
N THR A 176 22.35 21.32 -0.72
CA THR A 176 22.79 20.22 -1.61
C THR A 176 22.30 18.83 -1.19
N GLY A 177 21.50 18.70 -0.11
CA GLY A 177 20.86 17.45 0.31
C GLY A 177 19.39 17.28 -0.13
N LEU A 178 18.68 18.37 -0.49
CA LEU A 178 17.26 18.29 -0.90
C LEU A 178 17.08 18.07 -2.40
N GLY A 179 18.00 18.59 -3.20
CA GLY A 179 18.05 18.25 -4.63
C GLY A 179 18.17 16.75 -4.86
N THR A 180 18.83 16.03 -3.97
CA THR A 180 19.00 14.57 -4.11
C THR A 180 17.73 13.77 -3.82
N ALA A 181 16.86 14.17 -2.88
CA ALA A 181 15.64 13.40 -2.60
C ALA A 181 14.55 13.66 -3.67
N ALA A 182 14.30 14.91 -4.04
CA ALA A 182 13.34 15.25 -5.10
C ALA A 182 13.84 14.78 -6.48
N VAL A 183 15.13 14.92 -6.77
CA VAL A 183 15.76 14.39 -7.99
C VAL A 183 15.75 12.86 -7.98
N LYS A 184 15.98 12.23 -6.83
CA LYS A 184 15.88 10.77 -6.69
C LYS A 184 14.46 10.28 -6.94
N THR A 185 13.44 10.87 -6.32
CA THR A 185 12.03 10.48 -6.53
C THR A 185 11.60 10.69 -8.00
N ALA A 186 12.04 11.78 -8.64
CA ALA A 186 11.78 12.01 -10.05
C ALA A 186 12.56 11.01 -10.94
N ALA A 187 13.82 10.73 -10.60
CA ALA A 187 14.65 9.78 -11.32
C ALA A 187 14.12 8.33 -11.13
N ASP A 188 13.67 7.97 -9.92
CA ASP A 188 13.05 6.68 -9.66
C ASP A 188 11.76 6.51 -10.47
N PHE A 189 10.89 7.54 -10.51
CA PHE A 189 9.68 7.53 -11.33
C PHE A 189 10.00 7.44 -12.84
N ASP A 190 10.96 8.23 -13.33
CA ASP A 190 11.37 8.21 -14.72
C ASP A 190 12.04 6.88 -15.10
N SER A 191 12.76 6.25 -14.18
CA SER A 191 13.32 4.90 -14.34
C SER A 191 12.22 3.85 -14.47
N GLU A 192 11.22 3.85 -13.57
CA GLU A 192 10.09 2.92 -13.64
C GLU A 192 9.28 3.13 -14.93
N MET A 193 8.96 4.36 -15.29
CA MET A 193 8.27 4.65 -16.53
C MET A 193 9.07 4.25 -17.78
N SER A 194 10.40 4.35 -17.74
CA SER A 194 11.27 3.87 -18.84
C SER A 194 11.19 2.36 -19.01
N LYS A 195 11.08 1.59 -17.93
CA LYS A 195 10.83 0.14 -18.01
C LYS A 195 9.46 -0.15 -18.63
N VAL A 196 8.41 0.56 -18.18
CA VAL A 196 7.07 0.45 -18.79
C VAL A 196 7.13 0.68 -20.30
N SER A 197 7.79 1.75 -20.76
CA SER A 197 7.97 2.03 -22.19
C SER A 197 8.74 0.92 -22.90
N ALA A 198 9.84 0.45 -22.31
CA ALA A 198 10.68 -0.58 -22.92
C ALA A 198 9.94 -1.93 -23.10
N ILE A 199 9.08 -2.30 -22.15
CA ILE A 199 8.35 -3.56 -22.16
C ILE A 199 7.07 -3.46 -22.99
N SER A 200 6.27 -2.41 -22.82
CA SER A 200 5.00 -2.22 -23.53
C SER A 200 5.20 -1.79 -25.01
N GLY A 201 6.36 -1.18 -25.31
CA GLY A 201 6.61 -0.53 -26.59
C GLY A 201 5.90 0.82 -26.74
N ALA A 202 5.31 1.37 -25.68
CA ALA A 202 4.64 2.67 -25.71
C ALA A 202 5.66 3.81 -25.92
N THR A 203 5.38 4.67 -26.90
CA THR A 203 6.19 5.83 -27.27
C THR A 203 5.30 7.02 -27.59
N GLY A 204 5.85 8.24 -27.57
CA GLY A 204 5.10 9.45 -27.89
C GLY A 204 3.87 9.64 -27.02
N ASP A 205 2.73 9.92 -27.62
CA ASP A 205 1.47 10.22 -26.92
C ASP A 205 1.01 9.07 -26.00
N ASP A 206 1.23 7.81 -26.37
CA ASP A 206 0.90 6.65 -25.56
C ASP A 206 1.69 6.62 -24.26
N PHE A 207 2.99 6.88 -24.36
CA PHE A 207 3.87 6.97 -23.18
C PHE A 207 3.50 8.15 -22.27
N ASP A 208 3.19 9.29 -22.88
CA ASP A 208 2.78 10.48 -22.13
C ASP A 208 1.45 10.28 -21.40
N GLN A 209 0.50 9.55 -21.99
CA GLN A 209 -0.76 9.17 -21.33
C GLN A 209 -0.53 8.26 -20.12
N LEU A 210 0.31 7.21 -20.25
CA LEU A 210 0.66 6.32 -19.15
C LEU A 210 1.34 7.10 -18.01
N ARG A 211 2.26 7.98 -18.38
CA ARG A 211 3.00 8.83 -17.44
C ARG A 211 2.08 9.82 -16.71
N ALA A 212 1.12 10.41 -17.44
CA ALA A 212 0.11 11.30 -16.84
C ALA A 212 -0.81 10.53 -15.89
N LYS A 213 -1.28 9.33 -16.29
CA LYS A 213 -2.14 8.48 -15.46
C LYS A 213 -1.41 8.04 -14.18
N ALA A 214 -0.15 7.63 -14.26
CA ALA A 214 0.62 7.25 -13.08
C ALA A 214 0.77 8.41 -12.07
N ARG A 215 1.02 9.63 -12.57
CA ARG A 215 1.06 10.83 -11.72
C ARG A 215 -0.30 11.20 -11.14
N GLU A 216 -1.35 11.10 -11.95
CA GLU A 216 -2.72 11.36 -11.50
C GLU A 216 -3.11 10.41 -10.37
N MET A 217 -2.88 9.12 -10.56
CA MET A 217 -3.19 8.11 -9.56
C MET A 217 -2.35 8.28 -8.29
N GLY A 218 -1.06 8.58 -8.45
CA GLY A 218 -0.18 8.88 -7.31
C GLY A 218 -0.59 10.12 -6.51
N ALA A 219 -1.25 11.10 -7.16
CA ALA A 219 -1.76 12.29 -6.49
C ALA A 219 -3.11 12.08 -5.80
N LYS A 220 -3.95 11.16 -6.30
CA LYS A 220 -5.32 10.93 -5.84
C LYS A 220 -5.47 9.80 -4.82
N THR A 221 -4.47 8.94 -4.71
CA THR A 221 -4.55 7.72 -3.89
C THR A 221 -3.46 7.68 -2.81
N LYS A 222 -3.42 6.61 -2.04
CA LYS A 222 -2.35 6.36 -1.04
C LYS A 222 -1.01 5.95 -1.67
N PHE A 223 -1.02 5.55 -2.93
CA PHE A 223 0.16 5.07 -3.64
C PHE A 223 0.95 6.22 -4.26
N SER A 224 2.26 6.09 -4.36
CA SER A 224 3.12 7.03 -5.10
C SER A 224 3.03 6.80 -6.61
N ALA A 225 3.39 7.80 -7.41
CA ALA A 225 3.46 7.66 -8.86
C ALA A 225 4.43 6.55 -9.30
N SER A 226 5.53 6.32 -8.54
CA SER A 226 6.49 5.25 -8.82
C SER A 226 5.89 3.86 -8.57
N GLU A 227 5.10 3.69 -7.50
CA GLU A 227 4.39 2.43 -7.24
C GLU A 227 3.36 2.13 -8.34
N VAL A 228 2.65 3.16 -8.82
CA VAL A 228 1.73 3.01 -9.96
C VAL A 228 2.49 2.63 -11.24
N ALA A 229 3.64 3.25 -11.50
CA ALA A 229 4.49 2.90 -12.65
C ALA A 229 5.01 1.46 -12.54
N SER A 230 5.42 1.01 -11.36
CA SER A 230 5.82 -0.38 -11.12
C SER A 230 4.67 -1.36 -11.37
N ALA A 231 3.44 -1.04 -10.97
CA ALA A 231 2.28 -1.85 -11.30
C ALA A 231 2.03 -1.91 -12.82
N MET A 232 2.18 -0.79 -13.53
CA MET A 232 2.08 -0.74 -14.99
C MET A 232 3.20 -1.56 -15.68
N GLU A 233 4.38 -1.70 -15.06
CA GLU A 233 5.43 -2.59 -15.55
C GLU A 233 4.94 -4.04 -15.62
N TYR A 234 4.30 -4.57 -14.56
CA TYR A 234 3.71 -5.91 -14.56
C TYR A 234 2.59 -6.07 -15.59
N MET A 235 1.74 -5.05 -15.74
CA MET A 235 0.74 -5.07 -16.82
C MET A 235 1.39 -5.15 -18.20
N ALA A 236 2.46 -4.39 -18.44
CA ALA A 236 3.22 -4.42 -19.68
C ALA A 236 3.87 -5.80 -19.91
N MET A 237 4.41 -6.43 -18.85
CA MET A 237 4.97 -7.79 -18.91
C MET A 237 3.90 -8.83 -19.26
N ALA A 238 2.67 -8.65 -18.82
CA ALA A 238 1.51 -9.45 -19.20
C ALA A 238 1.01 -9.16 -20.63
N GLY A 239 1.64 -8.23 -21.36
CA GLY A 239 1.34 -7.90 -22.74
C GLY A 239 0.24 -6.85 -22.93
N TRP A 240 -0.20 -6.19 -21.86
CA TRP A 240 -1.20 -5.15 -21.91
C TRP A 240 -0.72 -3.94 -22.73
N LYS A 241 -1.60 -3.36 -23.52
CA LYS A 241 -1.36 -2.14 -24.27
C LYS A 241 -1.73 -0.90 -23.46
N THR A 242 -1.38 0.28 -23.96
CA THR A 242 -1.67 1.57 -23.32
C THR A 242 -3.12 1.68 -22.87
N SER A 243 -4.09 1.38 -23.74
CA SER A 243 -5.52 1.42 -23.42
C SER A 243 -5.89 0.48 -22.27
N ASP A 244 -5.31 -0.72 -22.27
CA ASP A 244 -5.60 -1.75 -21.28
C ASP A 244 -5.08 -1.34 -19.90
N MET A 245 -3.84 -0.81 -19.86
CA MET A 245 -3.24 -0.30 -18.64
C MET A 245 -4.01 0.90 -18.06
N LEU A 246 -4.44 1.84 -18.91
CA LEU A 246 -5.22 3.01 -18.51
C LEU A 246 -6.58 2.62 -17.90
N ASN A 247 -7.24 1.60 -18.45
CA ASN A 247 -8.55 1.13 -18.00
C ASN A 247 -8.45 0.21 -16.79
N GLY A 248 -7.42 -0.65 -16.71
CA GLY A 248 -7.31 -1.67 -15.67
C GLY A 248 -6.68 -1.20 -14.37
N ILE A 249 -5.87 -0.15 -14.40
CA ILE A 249 -5.08 0.27 -13.22
C ILE A 249 -5.94 0.62 -11.99
N GLU A 250 -7.11 1.23 -12.18
CA GLU A 250 -7.97 1.67 -11.08
C GLU A 250 -8.53 0.48 -10.29
N GLY A 251 -8.98 -0.58 -10.96
CA GLY A 251 -9.47 -1.80 -10.30
C GLY A 251 -8.38 -2.47 -9.47
N ILE A 252 -7.18 -2.59 -10.03
CA ILE A 252 -6.02 -3.16 -9.35
C ILE A 252 -5.61 -2.32 -8.13
N MET A 253 -5.60 -1.00 -8.26
CA MET A 253 -5.30 -0.10 -7.14
C MET A 253 -6.34 -0.17 -6.03
N ASN A 254 -7.62 -0.29 -6.37
CA ASN A 254 -8.68 -0.47 -5.39
C ASN A 254 -8.50 -1.78 -4.62
N LEU A 255 -8.17 -2.88 -5.30
CA LEU A 255 -7.87 -4.16 -4.68
C LEU A 255 -6.66 -4.07 -3.75
N ALA A 256 -5.54 -3.50 -4.21
CA ALA A 256 -4.35 -3.30 -3.39
C ALA A 256 -4.62 -2.40 -2.18
N ALA A 257 -5.48 -1.38 -2.35
CA ALA A 257 -5.87 -0.50 -1.26
C ALA A 257 -6.74 -1.21 -0.21
N ALA A 258 -7.69 -2.02 -0.64
CA ALA A 258 -8.62 -2.76 0.22
C ALA A 258 -7.93 -3.92 0.94
N SER A 259 -7.06 -4.66 0.25
CA SER A 259 -6.35 -5.81 0.82
C SER A 259 -5.14 -5.45 1.68
N GLY A 260 -4.59 -4.24 1.50
CA GLY A 260 -3.33 -3.82 2.13
C GLY A 260 -2.08 -4.45 1.49
N GLU A 261 -2.23 -5.15 0.36
CA GLU A 261 -1.13 -5.75 -0.39
C GLU A 261 -0.34 -4.68 -1.16
N ASP A 262 0.88 -5.03 -1.54
CA ASP A 262 1.72 -4.23 -2.43
C ASP A 262 1.07 -4.10 -3.82
N LEU A 263 1.13 -2.88 -4.40
CA LEU A 263 0.43 -2.59 -5.64
C LEU A 263 1.03 -3.36 -6.85
N ALA A 264 2.34 -3.50 -6.91
CA ALA A 264 3.01 -4.23 -7.97
C ALA A 264 2.69 -5.74 -7.90
N THR A 265 2.72 -6.29 -6.68
CA THR A 265 2.31 -7.69 -6.41
C THR A 265 0.85 -7.93 -6.78
N THR A 266 -0.06 -7.00 -6.43
CA THR A 266 -1.47 -7.09 -6.80
C THR A 266 -1.66 -7.04 -8.31
N SER A 267 -0.89 -6.20 -9.02
CA SER A 267 -0.91 -6.11 -10.47
C SER A 267 -0.48 -7.43 -11.12
N ASP A 268 0.63 -8.03 -10.65
CA ASP A 268 1.12 -9.34 -11.10
C ASP A 268 0.04 -10.43 -10.94
N ILE A 269 -0.57 -10.51 -9.76
CA ILE A 269 -1.63 -11.50 -9.47
C ILE A 269 -2.81 -11.35 -10.43
N VAL A 270 -3.30 -10.13 -10.62
CA VAL A 270 -4.48 -9.87 -11.47
C VAL A 270 -4.16 -10.15 -12.93
N THR A 271 -3.04 -9.67 -13.44
CA THR A 271 -2.66 -9.85 -14.84
C THR A 271 -2.38 -11.31 -15.20
N ASP A 272 -1.69 -12.04 -14.33
CA ASP A 272 -1.42 -13.47 -14.50
C ASP A 272 -2.71 -14.30 -14.52
N ALA A 273 -3.62 -14.02 -13.58
CA ALA A 273 -4.88 -14.73 -13.49
C ALA A 273 -5.79 -14.44 -14.69
N LEU A 274 -5.94 -13.17 -15.09
CA LEU A 274 -6.71 -12.80 -16.28
C LEU A 274 -6.19 -13.51 -17.53
N THR A 275 -4.87 -13.52 -17.72
CA THR A 275 -4.23 -14.23 -18.84
C THR A 275 -4.53 -15.73 -18.79
N ALA A 276 -4.45 -16.34 -17.61
CA ALA A 276 -4.68 -17.78 -17.42
C ALA A 276 -6.15 -18.18 -17.68
N PHE A 277 -7.10 -17.32 -17.33
CA PHE A 277 -8.53 -17.53 -17.61
C PHE A 277 -8.92 -17.12 -19.06
N GLY A 278 -8.02 -16.52 -19.83
CA GLY A 278 -8.32 -15.98 -21.16
C GLY A 278 -9.24 -14.73 -21.12
N LEU A 279 -9.24 -14.01 -19.99
CA LEU A 279 -9.98 -12.78 -19.79
C LEU A 279 -9.19 -11.59 -20.32
N SER A 280 -9.90 -10.49 -20.59
CA SER A 280 -9.30 -9.25 -21.09
C SER A 280 -8.92 -8.29 -19.98
N ALA A 281 -8.12 -7.29 -20.27
CA ALA A 281 -7.79 -6.21 -19.35
C ALA A 281 -9.04 -5.44 -18.86
N ALA A 282 -10.12 -5.38 -19.66
CA ALA A 282 -11.38 -4.76 -19.26
C ALA A 282 -12.05 -5.47 -18.09
N ASP A 283 -11.76 -6.76 -17.89
CA ASP A 283 -12.31 -7.59 -16.81
C ASP A 283 -11.55 -7.41 -15.48
N SER A 284 -10.46 -6.61 -15.48
CA SER A 284 -9.60 -6.43 -14.29
C SER A 284 -10.34 -5.88 -13.08
N GLY A 285 -11.27 -4.95 -13.27
CA GLY A 285 -12.11 -4.42 -12.19
C GLY A 285 -12.98 -5.51 -11.58
N HIS A 286 -13.68 -6.26 -12.42
CA HIS A 286 -14.51 -7.38 -11.98
C HIS A 286 -13.71 -8.48 -11.28
N PHE A 287 -12.55 -8.85 -11.84
CA PHE A 287 -11.68 -9.82 -11.21
C PHE A 287 -11.12 -9.34 -9.87
N ALA A 288 -10.81 -8.04 -9.77
CA ALA A 288 -10.42 -7.43 -8.50
C ALA A 288 -11.52 -7.52 -7.43
N ASP A 289 -12.79 -7.32 -7.85
CA ASP A 289 -13.96 -7.47 -6.96
C ASP A 289 -14.12 -8.92 -6.49
N ILE A 290 -13.94 -9.91 -7.39
CA ILE A 290 -13.95 -11.34 -7.03
C ILE A 290 -12.89 -11.64 -5.95
N LEU A 291 -11.65 -11.17 -6.14
CA LEU A 291 -10.58 -11.38 -5.17
C LEU A 291 -10.85 -10.68 -3.83
N ALA A 292 -11.36 -9.44 -3.88
CA ALA A 292 -11.72 -8.69 -2.68
C ALA A 292 -12.83 -9.39 -1.91
N ALA A 293 -13.88 -9.82 -2.60
CA ALA A 293 -15.01 -10.54 -2.01
C ALA A 293 -14.57 -11.88 -1.40
N ALA A 294 -13.84 -12.70 -2.14
CA ALA A 294 -13.39 -14.00 -1.67
C ALA A 294 -12.41 -13.88 -0.49
N SER A 295 -11.47 -12.93 -0.52
CA SER A 295 -10.53 -12.71 0.58
C SER A 295 -11.18 -12.14 1.84
N SER A 296 -12.26 -11.37 1.70
CA SER A 296 -13.01 -10.82 2.83
C SER A 296 -13.92 -11.84 3.51
N ASN A 297 -14.36 -12.87 2.78
CA ASN A 297 -15.36 -13.85 3.25
C ASN A 297 -14.78 -15.23 3.54
N ALA A 298 -13.50 -15.44 3.29
CA ALA A 298 -12.80 -16.69 3.58
C ALA A 298 -11.53 -16.44 4.41
N ASN A 299 -11.02 -17.50 5.05
CA ASN A 299 -9.78 -17.42 5.83
C ASN A 299 -8.55 -17.41 4.92
N THR A 300 -8.44 -16.38 4.08
CA THR A 300 -7.34 -16.19 3.11
C THR A 300 -7.06 -14.70 2.92
N ASN A 301 -6.11 -14.35 2.06
CA ASN A 301 -5.85 -13.00 1.59
C ASN A 301 -5.56 -13.01 0.09
N VAL A 302 -5.44 -11.82 -0.52
CA VAL A 302 -5.23 -11.68 -1.96
C VAL A 302 -3.92 -12.35 -2.41
N SER A 303 -2.85 -12.22 -1.65
CA SER A 303 -1.55 -12.84 -1.95
C SER A 303 -1.63 -14.37 -1.94
N MET A 304 -2.28 -14.99 -0.94
CA MET A 304 -2.49 -16.44 -0.87
C MET A 304 -3.40 -16.93 -2.01
N MET A 305 -4.41 -16.15 -2.38
CA MET A 305 -5.27 -16.48 -3.52
C MET A 305 -4.50 -16.41 -4.83
N GLY A 306 -3.67 -15.37 -5.03
CA GLY A 306 -2.78 -15.25 -6.18
C GLY A 306 -1.84 -16.45 -6.32
N GLU A 307 -1.22 -16.86 -5.21
CA GLU A 307 -0.39 -18.07 -5.19
C GLU A 307 -1.20 -19.34 -5.57
N THR A 308 -2.46 -19.43 -5.13
CA THR A 308 -3.34 -20.55 -5.52
C THR A 308 -3.65 -20.50 -7.01
N PHE A 309 -4.02 -19.33 -7.55
CA PHE A 309 -4.35 -19.15 -8.96
C PHE A 309 -3.19 -19.51 -9.90
N LYS A 310 -1.94 -19.22 -9.54
CA LYS A 310 -0.74 -19.63 -10.32
C LYS A 310 -0.75 -21.11 -10.69
N TYR A 311 -1.30 -21.95 -9.82
CA TYR A 311 -1.36 -23.41 -10.04
C TYR A 311 -2.62 -23.88 -10.73
N CYS A 312 -3.79 -23.29 -10.44
CA CYS A 312 -5.08 -23.81 -10.91
C CYS A 312 -5.71 -22.99 -12.02
N ALA A 313 -5.44 -21.68 -12.16
CA ALA A 313 -6.08 -20.84 -13.16
C ALA A 313 -5.81 -21.31 -14.62
N PRO A 314 -4.60 -21.76 -15.02
CA PRO A 314 -4.38 -22.25 -16.38
C PRO A 314 -5.27 -23.45 -16.74
N ILE A 315 -5.53 -24.35 -15.81
CA ILE A 315 -6.42 -25.49 -16.06
C ILE A 315 -7.88 -25.10 -15.99
N ALA A 316 -8.25 -24.22 -15.06
CA ALA A 316 -9.59 -23.68 -14.95
C ALA A 316 -10.00 -22.99 -16.26
N GLY A 317 -9.17 -22.09 -16.78
CA GLY A 317 -9.40 -21.40 -18.05
C GLY A 317 -9.46 -22.36 -19.24
N ALA A 318 -8.55 -23.35 -19.32
CA ALA A 318 -8.56 -24.36 -20.39
C ALA A 318 -9.82 -25.24 -20.38
N LEU A 319 -10.39 -25.50 -19.21
CA LEU A 319 -11.65 -26.27 -19.06
C LEU A 319 -12.89 -25.39 -19.15
N GLY A 320 -12.76 -24.06 -19.20
CA GLY A 320 -13.88 -23.13 -19.24
C GLY A 320 -14.58 -22.90 -17.89
N PHE A 321 -13.92 -23.22 -16.78
CA PHE A 321 -14.41 -22.84 -15.46
C PHE A 321 -14.25 -21.36 -15.22
N SER A 322 -15.23 -20.73 -14.57
CA SER A 322 -15.20 -19.29 -14.29
C SER A 322 -14.21 -18.93 -13.17
N ALA A 323 -13.80 -17.67 -13.15
CA ALA A 323 -12.96 -17.13 -12.08
C ALA A 323 -13.71 -17.12 -10.74
N GLU A 324 -15.01 -16.85 -10.77
CA GLU A 324 -15.92 -16.85 -9.62
C GLU A 324 -15.98 -18.22 -8.96
N ASP A 325 -16.33 -19.27 -9.72
CA ASP A 325 -16.42 -20.64 -9.21
C ASP A 325 -15.08 -21.10 -8.64
N THR A 326 -14.00 -20.74 -9.32
CA THR A 326 -12.63 -21.07 -8.88
C THR A 326 -12.28 -20.34 -7.57
N ALA A 327 -12.61 -19.05 -7.46
CA ALA A 327 -12.40 -18.27 -6.23
C ALA A 327 -13.23 -18.78 -5.06
N GLU A 328 -14.49 -19.22 -5.32
CA GLU A 328 -15.33 -19.86 -4.32
C GLU A 328 -14.70 -21.15 -3.80
N ALA A 329 -14.25 -22.03 -4.69
CA ALA A 329 -13.58 -23.28 -4.31
C ALA A 329 -12.31 -23.02 -3.48
N ILE A 330 -11.49 -22.01 -3.85
CA ILE A 330 -10.31 -21.56 -3.10
C ILE A 330 -10.72 -21.11 -1.69
N GLY A 331 -11.76 -20.30 -1.58
CA GLY A 331 -12.27 -19.81 -0.30
C GLY A 331 -12.73 -20.93 0.63
N LEU A 332 -13.47 -21.92 0.10
CA LEU A 332 -13.92 -23.09 0.83
C LEU A 332 -12.76 -23.94 1.36
N MET A 333 -11.74 -24.17 0.52
CA MET A 333 -10.53 -24.88 0.93
C MET A 333 -9.75 -24.08 2.00
N ALA A 334 -9.66 -22.77 1.84
CA ALA A 334 -8.99 -21.90 2.81
C ALA A 334 -9.65 -21.90 4.18
N ASN A 335 -10.98 -21.98 4.25
CA ASN A 335 -11.75 -22.12 5.50
C ASN A 335 -11.46 -23.46 6.21
N SER A 336 -10.99 -24.46 5.46
CA SER A 336 -10.54 -25.74 5.98
C SER A 336 -9.04 -25.79 6.26
N GLY A 337 -8.33 -24.65 6.14
CA GLY A 337 -6.89 -24.52 6.41
C GLY A 337 -5.98 -24.86 5.22
N ILE A 338 -6.52 -25.16 4.04
CA ILE A 338 -5.77 -25.50 2.83
C ILE A 338 -5.65 -24.24 1.98
N LYS A 339 -4.44 -23.67 1.86
CA LYS A 339 -4.19 -22.34 1.30
C LYS A 339 -2.99 -22.31 0.36
N ALA A 340 -2.86 -21.24 -0.41
CA ALA A 340 -1.73 -20.95 -1.26
C ALA A 340 -1.37 -22.10 -2.21
N SER A 341 -0.11 -22.46 -2.37
CA SER A 341 0.35 -23.51 -3.29
C SER A 341 -0.26 -24.89 -3.03
N GLN A 342 -0.58 -25.21 -1.76
CA GLN A 342 -1.25 -26.48 -1.43
C GLN A 342 -2.67 -26.51 -1.99
N ALA A 343 -3.44 -25.43 -1.82
CA ALA A 343 -4.78 -25.30 -2.41
C ALA A 343 -4.71 -25.34 -3.94
N GLY A 344 -3.78 -24.62 -4.54
CA GLY A 344 -3.62 -24.57 -5.98
C GLY A 344 -3.27 -25.93 -6.60
N THR A 345 -2.34 -26.66 -5.98
CA THR A 345 -1.96 -27.99 -6.43
C THR A 345 -3.13 -28.99 -6.29
N SER A 346 -3.84 -28.93 -5.17
CA SER A 346 -5.01 -29.79 -4.95
C SER A 346 -6.14 -29.45 -5.92
N LEU A 347 -6.47 -28.17 -6.09
CA LEU A 347 -7.55 -27.74 -6.98
C LEU A 347 -7.24 -28.05 -8.44
N ARG A 348 -5.98 -27.87 -8.88
CA ARG A 348 -5.53 -28.30 -10.21
C ARG A 348 -5.77 -29.80 -10.44
N SER A 349 -5.42 -30.64 -9.46
CA SER A 349 -5.64 -32.09 -9.55
C SER A 349 -7.15 -32.43 -9.60
N ILE A 350 -7.95 -31.76 -8.77
CA ILE A 350 -9.40 -31.92 -8.74
C ILE A 350 -10.00 -31.57 -10.11
N MET A 351 -9.71 -30.40 -10.66
CA MET A 351 -10.24 -29.94 -11.94
C MET A 351 -9.85 -30.89 -13.10
N ASN A 352 -8.60 -31.33 -13.13
CA ASN A 352 -8.15 -32.31 -14.13
C ASN A 352 -8.96 -33.60 -14.10
N ASN A 353 -9.28 -34.09 -12.91
CA ASN A 353 -10.01 -35.34 -12.78
C ASN A 353 -11.52 -35.14 -13.00
N LEU A 354 -12.06 -33.94 -12.71
CA LEU A 354 -13.45 -33.58 -13.06
C LEU A 354 -13.66 -33.41 -14.56
N ALA A 355 -12.60 -33.24 -15.36
CA ALA A 355 -12.70 -33.22 -16.82
C ALA A 355 -12.98 -34.63 -17.43
N GLY A 356 -12.83 -35.69 -16.64
CA GLY A 356 -13.11 -37.06 -17.02
C GLY A 356 -14.45 -37.57 -16.50
N GLU A 357 -14.62 -38.91 -16.52
CA GLU A 357 -15.75 -39.54 -15.90
C GLU A 357 -15.59 -39.56 -14.38
N VAL A 358 -16.61 -39.06 -13.67
CA VAL A 358 -16.66 -39.01 -12.22
C VAL A 358 -17.70 -39.99 -11.71
N THR A 359 -17.25 -41.05 -11.09
CA THR A 359 -18.14 -42.10 -10.57
C THR A 359 -17.83 -42.36 -9.10
N PHE A 360 -18.87 -42.39 -8.27
CA PHE A 360 -18.79 -42.78 -6.87
C PHE A 360 -19.51 -44.11 -6.64
N VAL A 361 -18.90 -44.95 -5.80
CA VAL A 361 -19.41 -46.27 -5.48
C VAL A 361 -19.57 -46.38 -3.97
N GLY A 362 -20.75 -46.82 -3.53
CA GLY A 362 -21.04 -47.04 -2.11
C GLY A 362 -22.17 -48.01 -1.89
N GLU A 363 -22.18 -48.65 -0.73
CA GLU A 363 -23.16 -49.68 -0.39
C GLU A 363 -24.60 -49.11 -0.42
N ASN A 364 -24.79 -47.89 0.05
CA ASN A 364 -26.10 -47.24 0.13
C ASN A 364 -26.53 -46.54 -1.17
N ILE A 365 -25.58 -46.12 -2.02
CA ILE A 365 -25.89 -45.34 -3.23
C ILE A 365 -25.74 -46.17 -4.53
N GLY A 366 -25.10 -47.35 -4.45
CA GLY A 366 -24.68 -48.10 -5.63
C GLY A 366 -23.56 -47.36 -6.40
N GLU A 367 -23.66 -47.42 -7.71
CA GLU A 367 -22.75 -46.67 -8.61
C GLU A 367 -23.48 -45.42 -9.11
N VAL A 368 -22.90 -44.25 -8.86
CA VAL A 368 -23.44 -42.92 -9.25
C VAL A 368 -22.43 -42.21 -10.10
N THR A 369 -22.77 -41.97 -11.36
CA THR A 369 -21.92 -41.16 -12.29
C THR A 369 -22.43 -39.73 -12.34
N ILE A 370 -21.51 -38.79 -12.15
CA ILE A 370 -21.75 -37.35 -12.20
C ILE A 370 -21.51 -36.84 -13.62
N ALA A 371 -22.49 -36.17 -14.20
CA ALA A 371 -22.31 -35.48 -15.47
C ALA A 371 -21.41 -34.26 -15.30
N THR A 372 -20.28 -34.26 -15.97
CA THR A 372 -19.31 -33.15 -15.93
C THR A 372 -19.41 -32.22 -17.14
N SER A 373 -20.05 -32.66 -18.22
CA SER A 373 -20.21 -31.93 -19.47
C SER A 373 -21.68 -31.68 -19.82
N ASN A 374 -21.90 -30.58 -20.52
CA ASN A 374 -23.16 -30.24 -21.14
C ASN A 374 -23.39 -31.06 -22.43
N ALA A 375 -24.60 -31.00 -22.98
CA ALA A 375 -24.95 -31.68 -24.20
C ALA A 375 -24.18 -31.23 -25.45
N ASP A 376 -23.66 -30.02 -25.43
CA ASP A 376 -22.80 -29.41 -26.48
C ASP A 376 -21.32 -29.80 -26.36
N GLY A 377 -20.95 -30.55 -25.33
CA GLY A 377 -19.57 -30.97 -25.04
C GLY A 377 -18.76 -29.97 -24.20
N SER A 378 -19.30 -28.79 -23.84
CA SER A 378 -18.66 -27.88 -22.92
C SER A 378 -18.70 -28.42 -21.47
N MET A 379 -17.77 -27.99 -20.61
CA MET A 379 -17.84 -28.32 -19.20
C MET A 379 -19.01 -27.61 -18.54
N ARG A 380 -19.66 -28.29 -17.59
CA ARG A 380 -20.61 -27.66 -16.67
C ARG A 380 -19.86 -26.75 -15.70
N SER A 381 -20.55 -25.83 -15.03
CA SER A 381 -19.90 -24.99 -14.02
C SER A 381 -19.25 -25.84 -12.93
N LEU A 382 -18.10 -25.39 -12.42
CA LEU A 382 -17.38 -26.10 -11.35
C LEU A 382 -18.28 -26.28 -10.12
N ASN A 383 -19.07 -25.27 -9.81
CA ASN A 383 -19.97 -25.28 -8.67
C ASN A 383 -21.09 -26.31 -8.82
N ASP A 384 -21.67 -26.46 -10.01
CA ASP A 384 -22.71 -27.43 -10.26
C ASP A 384 -22.17 -28.88 -10.17
N ILE A 385 -20.98 -29.11 -10.75
CA ILE A 385 -20.31 -30.41 -10.65
C ILE A 385 -20.03 -30.78 -9.19
N LEU A 386 -19.44 -29.81 -8.43
CA LEU A 386 -19.15 -30.02 -7.01
C LEU A 386 -20.43 -30.20 -6.17
N ALA A 387 -21.54 -29.55 -6.54
CA ALA A 387 -22.81 -29.72 -5.86
C ALA A 387 -23.36 -31.16 -6.05
N ASP A 388 -23.35 -31.68 -7.27
CA ASP A 388 -23.76 -33.07 -7.56
C ASP A 388 -22.85 -34.08 -6.85
N CYS A 389 -21.52 -33.81 -6.84
CA CYS A 389 -20.56 -34.60 -6.07
C CYS A 389 -20.93 -34.64 -4.57
N ARG A 390 -21.28 -33.51 -3.97
CA ARG A 390 -21.68 -33.46 -2.55
C ARG A 390 -22.93 -34.26 -2.27
N VAL A 391 -23.92 -34.24 -3.17
CA VAL A 391 -25.12 -35.02 -3.03
C VAL A 391 -24.78 -36.53 -3.00
N ALA A 392 -23.98 -37.01 -3.95
CA ALA A 392 -23.54 -38.39 -3.97
C ALA A 392 -22.72 -38.76 -2.72
N PHE A 393 -21.78 -37.86 -2.31
CA PHE A 393 -20.94 -38.06 -1.14
C PHE A 393 -21.73 -38.15 0.17
N SER A 394 -22.84 -37.43 0.28
CA SER A 394 -23.68 -37.45 1.49
C SER A 394 -24.23 -38.83 1.84
N GLY A 395 -24.42 -39.70 0.85
CA GLY A 395 -24.91 -41.07 1.01
C GLY A 395 -23.83 -42.10 1.34
N LEU A 396 -22.54 -41.71 1.32
CA LEU A 396 -21.41 -42.59 1.56
C LEU A 396 -21.05 -42.68 3.05
N THR A 397 -20.58 -43.85 3.48
CA THR A 397 -19.92 -44.02 4.78
C THR A 397 -18.55 -43.31 4.80
N GLU A 398 -17.99 -43.05 5.97
CA GLU A 398 -16.71 -42.36 6.11
C GLU A 398 -15.56 -43.12 5.41
N SER A 399 -15.59 -44.46 5.43
CA SER A 399 -14.60 -45.29 4.73
C SER A 399 -14.75 -45.17 3.20
N GLU A 400 -15.98 -45.19 2.70
CA GLU A 400 -16.27 -45.04 1.28
C GLU A 400 -15.94 -43.62 0.78
N LYS A 401 -16.18 -42.58 1.57
CA LYS A 401 -15.76 -41.20 1.28
C LYS A 401 -14.27 -41.14 1.08
N ALA A 402 -13.48 -41.72 1.98
CA ALA A 402 -12.03 -41.75 1.87
C ALA A 402 -11.56 -42.50 0.63
N PHE A 403 -12.14 -43.68 0.36
CA PHE A 403 -11.83 -44.51 -0.80
C PHE A 403 -12.17 -43.78 -2.12
N ASN A 404 -13.35 -43.25 -2.27
CA ASN A 404 -13.79 -42.56 -3.48
C ASN A 404 -12.99 -41.26 -3.70
N ALA A 405 -12.67 -40.49 -2.64
CA ALA A 405 -11.86 -39.31 -2.73
C ALA A 405 -10.43 -39.65 -3.20
N GLU A 406 -9.79 -40.68 -2.62
CA GLU A 406 -8.47 -41.14 -3.06
C GLU A 406 -8.49 -41.65 -4.50
N ALA A 407 -9.51 -42.43 -4.87
CA ALA A 407 -9.65 -42.96 -6.22
C ALA A 407 -9.81 -41.85 -7.27
N LEU A 408 -10.61 -40.80 -6.95
CA LEU A 408 -10.86 -39.69 -7.88
C LEU A 408 -9.68 -38.74 -8.02
N VAL A 409 -9.12 -38.26 -6.91
CA VAL A 409 -8.16 -37.14 -6.96
C VAL A 409 -6.75 -37.50 -6.48
N GLY A 410 -6.56 -38.72 -6.01
CA GLY A 410 -5.29 -39.21 -5.45
C GLY A 410 -5.03 -38.65 -4.04
N LYS A 411 -4.04 -39.26 -3.35
CA LYS A 411 -3.70 -38.95 -1.95
C LYS A 411 -3.35 -37.49 -1.71
N ASN A 412 -2.67 -36.85 -2.65
CA ASN A 412 -2.17 -35.48 -2.47
C ASN A 412 -3.30 -34.44 -2.53
N ALA A 413 -4.34 -34.67 -3.31
CA ALA A 413 -5.48 -33.75 -3.45
C ALA A 413 -6.70 -34.17 -2.60
N MET A 414 -6.67 -35.34 -1.97
CA MET A 414 -7.77 -35.90 -1.18
C MET A 414 -8.25 -34.95 -0.10
N SER A 415 -7.35 -34.34 0.66
CA SER A 415 -7.73 -33.39 1.72
C SER A 415 -8.47 -32.16 1.16
N GLY A 416 -8.01 -31.64 0.03
CA GLY A 416 -8.66 -30.51 -0.67
C GLY A 416 -10.05 -30.88 -1.18
N PHE A 417 -10.20 -32.07 -1.79
CA PHE A 417 -11.48 -32.55 -2.26
C PHE A 417 -12.47 -32.79 -1.11
N LEU A 418 -12.03 -33.43 -0.03
CA LEU A 418 -12.87 -33.63 1.15
C LEU A 418 -13.28 -32.28 1.79
N ALA A 419 -12.42 -31.28 1.78
CA ALA A 419 -12.77 -29.93 2.25
C ALA A 419 -13.90 -29.33 1.42
N LEU A 420 -13.89 -29.51 0.09
CA LEU A 420 -14.96 -29.05 -0.79
C LEU A 420 -16.26 -29.85 -0.59
N MET A 421 -16.16 -31.16 -0.36
CA MET A 421 -17.34 -32.02 -0.13
C MET A 421 -18.02 -31.73 1.23
N ASN A 422 -17.26 -31.41 2.26
CA ASN A 422 -17.78 -31.15 3.61
C ASN A 422 -18.24 -29.68 3.81
N SER A 423 -18.22 -28.86 2.78
CA SER A 423 -18.69 -27.48 2.86
C SER A 423 -20.20 -27.42 3.01
N SER A 424 -20.72 -26.69 4.04
CA SER A 424 -22.16 -26.55 4.26
C SER A 424 -22.79 -25.58 3.23
N GLU A 425 -24.06 -25.83 2.87
CA GLU A 425 -24.87 -24.97 1.98
C GLU A 425 -24.87 -23.48 2.46
N THR A 426 -24.87 -23.25 3.76
CA THR A 426 -24.86 -21.92 4.33
C THR A 426 -23.53 -21.17 4.01
N LYS A 427 -22.39 -21.88 3.97
CA LYS A 427 -21.11 -21.30 3.58
C LYS A 427 -21.05 -21.03 2.08
N LEU A 428 -21.64 -21.88 1.28
CA LEU A 428 -21.80 -21.72 -0.17
C LEU A 428 -22.63 -20.48 -0.51
N LEU A 429 -23.77 -20.28 0.15
CA LEU A 429 -24.65 -19.12 -0.08
C LEU A 429 -23.95 -17.80 0.26
N ILE A 430 -23.20 -17.75 1.36
CA ILE A 430 -22.45 -16.53 1.75
C ILE A 430 -21.41 -16.19 0.70
N THR A 431 -20.72 -17.17 0.13
CA THR A 431 -19.72 -16.94 -0.90
C THR A 431 -20.34 -16.56 -2.24
N ARG A 432 -21.46 -17.21 -2.65
CA ARG A 432 -22.21 -16.94 -3.90
C ARG A 432 -22.88 -15.56 -3.99
N TYR A 433 -23.36 -15.01 -2.87
CA TYR A 433 -24.04 -13.70 -2.87
C TYR A 433 -23.10 -12.51 -2.79
N ILE A 434 -21.80 -12.74 -2.66
CA ILE A 434 -20.80 -11.70 -2.41
C ILE A 434 -19.76 -11.63 -3.55
N VAL A 435 -19.68 -12.67 -4.38
CA VAL A 435 -18.96 -12.71 -5.66
C VAL A 435 -19.97 -12.54 -6.78
#